data_d4fc2b3c4a2b9143e1672296fd2b3e20
#
_entry.id   d4fc2b3c4a2b9143e1672296fd2b3e20
#
_cell.length_a   1.000
_cell.length_b   1.000
_cell.length_c   1.000
_cell.angle_alpha   90.00
_cell.angle_beta   90.00
_cell.angle_gamma   90.00
#
_symmetry.space_group_name_H-M   'P 1'
#
loop_
_entity.id
_entity.type
_entity.pdbx_description
1 polymer ?
#
loop_
_entity_poly.entity_id
_entity_poly.type
_entity_poly.pdbx_seq_one_letter_code
_entity_poly.pdbx_strand_id
1 'polypeptide(L)'
;MTAALRTEIRKITTTRAWWVNGAVMFAYMLVLAMIMAASFVLSIRSEGSASTGLPGGATLDPESVASSVYTLAVALGYIFPAVLGALVVTSEFRHRTITPTLLAEPRRSLVLTSKLLAVIPFAILVSIASVLGTVVGGAGTLALMGEPTFLGDPDMVRTIGMSVVALVLWALVGVGFGAVLTNQVAAIVVLLVFTQFVEPLLRILLAQFDATETLSKFLPGAAGEAVAGSSLYVSSGLADLLTAWQGVLVLLGYALVLLVIGRLTTFRRDIG
;
A
#
# COMPACT_ATOMS: atom_id res chain seq x y z
N MET A 1 -16.21 -22.77 7.49
CA MET A 1 -15.08 -21.91 7.04
C MET A 1 -14.71 -22.14 5.58
N THR A 2 -14.47 -23.37 5.13
CA THR A 2 -14.10 -23.67 3.72
C THR A 2 -15.15 -23.26 2.69
N ALA A 3 -16.45 -23.48 2.96
CA ALA A 3 -17.53 -23.08 2.06
C ALA A 3 -17.66 -21.54 1.95
N ALA A 4 -17.61 -20.82 3.07
CA ALA A 4 -17.66 -19.36 3.09
C ALA A 4 -16.45 -18.75 2.33
N LEU A 5 -15.23 -19.25 2.58
CA LEU A 5 -14.03 -18.81 1.88
C LEU A 5 -14.13 -19.04 0.36
N ARG A 6 -14.58 -20.23 -0.06
CA ARG A 6 -14.77 -20.54 -1.49
C ARG A 6 -15.76 -19.59 -2.16
N THR A 7 -16.84 -19.26 -1.45
CA THR A 7 -17.84 -18.30 -1.95
C THR A 7 -17.24 -16.91 -2.12
N GLU A 8 -16.46 -16.42 -1.14
CA GLU A 8 -15.82 -15.10 -1.23
C GLU A 8 -14.78 -15.06 -2.36
N ILE A 9 -13.94 -16.08 -2.50
CA ILE A 9 -12.99 -16.18 -3.62
C ILE A 9 -13.75 -16.13 -4.95
N ARG A 10 -14.86 -16.87 -5.08
CA ARG A 10 -15.67 -16.90 -6.31
C ARG A 10 -16.27 -15.52 -6.63
N LYS A 11 -16.73 -14.77 -5.62
CA LYS A 11 -17.21 -13.39 -5.80
C LYS A 11 -16.12 -12.49 -6.40
N ILE A 12 -14.89 -12.58 -5.91
CA ILE A 12 -13.77 -11.78 -6.41
C ILE A 12 -13.40 -12.20 -7.84
N THR A 13 -13.25 -13.51 -8.10
CA THR A 13 -12.85 -14.01 -9.43
C THR A 13 -13.85 -13.69 -10.53
N THR A 14 -15.14 -13.67 -10.23
CA THR A 14 -16.19 -13.37 -11.21
C THR A 14 -16.33 -11.89 -11.52
N THR A 15 -15.74 -11.01 -10.71
CA THR A 15 -15.72 -9.56 -10.98
C THR A 15 -14.50 -9.17 -11.79
N ARG A 16 -14.62 -8.15 -12.64
CA ARG A 16 -13.48 -7.60 -13.38
C ARG A 16 -12.61 -6.66 -12.54
N ALA A 17 -13.08 -6.30 -11.34
CA ALA A 17 -12.46 -5.25 -10.52
C ALA A 17 -11.01 -5.57 -10.11
N TRP A 18 -10.70 -6.81 -9.75
CA TRP A 18 -9.37 -7.17 -9.25
C TRP A 18 -8.27 -7.09 -10.33
N TRP A 19 -8.52 -7.64 -11.54
CA TRP A 19 -7.52 -7.62 -12.62
C TRP A 19 -7.41 -6.23 -13.26
N VAL A 20 -8.54 -5.49 -13.39
CA VAL A 20 -8.53 -4.10 -13.86
C VAL A 20 -7.72 -3.24 -12.90
N ASN A 21 -7.95 -3.38 -11.58
CA ASN A 21 -7.16 -2.68 -10.56
C ASN A 21 -5.66 -3.01 -10.69
N GLY A 22 -5.31 -4.29 -10.87
CA GLY A 22 -3.92 -4.71 -11.08
C GLY A 22 -3.30 -4.13 -12.36
N ALA A 23 -4.04 -4.14 -13.48
CA ALA A 23 -3.56 -3.58 -14.74
C ALA A 23 -3.37 -2.05 -14.67
N VAL A 24 -4.33 -1.34 -14.08
CA VAL A 24 -4.22 0.12 -13.87
C VAL A 24 -3.04 0.45 -12.97
N MET A 25 -2.89 -0.31 -11.87
CA MET A 25 -1.78 -0.13 -10.94
C MET A 25 -0.43 -0.41 -11.61
N PHE A 26 -0.31 -1.49 -12.39
CA PHE A 26 0.89 -1.78 -13.17
C PHE A 26 1.26 -0.62 -14.09
N ALA A 27 0.32 -0.16 -14.93
CA ALA A 27 0.56 0.92 -15.87
C ALA A 27 0.90 2.24 -15.15
N TYR A 28 0.19 2.58 -14.08
CA TYR A 28 0.44 3.76 -13.27
C TYR A 28 1.84 3.72 -12.64
N MET A 29 2.21 2.61 -12.00
CA MET A 29 3.51 2.46 -11.37
C MET A 29 4.65 2.43 -12.38
N LEU A 30 4.45 1.81 -13.55
CA LEU A 30 5.42 1.81 -14.63
C LEU A 30 5.75 3.24 -15.09
N VAL A 31 4.72 4.02 -15.43
CA VAL A 31 4.90 5.41 -15.88
C VAL A 31 5.51 6.29 -14.79
N LEU A 32 5.03 6.14 -13.55
CA LEU A 32 5.54 6.93 -12.43
C LEU A 32 7.00 6.61 -12.13
N ALA A 33 7.39 5.34 -12.15
CA ALA A 33 8.78 4.92 -11.94
C ALA A 33 9.70 5.40 -13.09
N MET A 34 9.21 5.40 -14.33
CA MET A 34 9.96 5.98 -15.46
C MET A 34 10.22 7.47 -15.25
N ILE A 35 9.18 8.23 -14.89
CA ILE A 35 9.30 9.69 -14.66
C ILE A 35 10.24 9.96 -13.48
N MET A 36 10.08 9.25 -12.38
CA MET A 36 10.92 9.45 -11.19
C MET A 36 12.39 9.09 -11.44
N ALA A 37 12.64 7.94 -12.06
CA ALA A 37 14.01 7.53 -12.41
C ALA A 37 14.68 8.56 -13.34
N ALA A 38 13.97 9.00 -14.39
CA ALA A 38 14.48 10.02 -15.31
C ALA A 38 14.74 11.35 -14.59
N SER A 39 13.82 11.78 -13.71
CA SER A 39 13.98 13.03 -12.95
C SER A 39 15.20 13.00 -12.03
N PHE A 40 15.42 11.90 -11.31
CA PHE A 40 16.60 11.76 -10.45
C PHE A 40 17.90 11.80 -11.24
N VAL A 41 17.99 11.04 -12.34
CA VAL A 41 19.20 11.01 -13.16
C VAL A 41 19.48 12.37 -13.79
N LEU A 42 18.44 13.05 -14.30
CA LEU A 42 18.60 14.39 -14.90
C LEU A 42 19.01 15.43 -13.85
N SER A 43 18.45 15.38 -12.63
CA SER A 43 18.85 16.31 -11.57
C SER A 43 20.32 16.11 -11.15
N ILE A 44 20.77 14.87 -11.01
CA ILE A 44 22.18 14.57 -10.71
C ILE A 44 23.10 15.10 -11.80
N ARG A 45 22.73 14.96 -13.09
CA ARG A 45 23.52 15.42 -14.22
C ARG A 45 23.55 16.94 -14.39
N SER A 46 22.44 17.63 -14.06
CA SER A 46 22.33 19.09 -14.22
C SER A 46 23.07 19.87 -13.15
N GLU A 47 23.20 19.33 -11.95
CA GLU A 47 23.74 20.03 -10.79
C GLU A 47 25.23 19.73 -10.54
N GLY A 48 25.88 18.88 -11.36
CA GLY A 48 27.32 18.64 -11.28
C GLY A 48 27.83 18.24 -9.88
N SER A 49 27.14 17.34 -9.19
CA SER A 49 27.42 16.90 -7.81
C SER A 49 26.84 17.79 -6.69
N ALA A 50 26.10 18.85 -7.01
CA ALA A 50 25.50 19.73 -6.03
C ALA A 50 24.01 19.37 -5.83
N SER A 51 23.66 19.15 -4.58
CA SER A 51 22.32 19.10 -3.98
C SER A 51 21.14 18.93 -4.96
N THR A 52 20.58 17.73 -4.98
CA THR A 52 19.19 17.55 -5.45
C THR A 52 18.33 18.55 -4.68
N GLY A 53 17.41 19.26 -5.35
CA GLY A 53 16.52 20.23 -4.71
C GLY A 53 15.57 19.64 -3.67
N LEU A 54 15.96 18.55 -3.02
CA LEU A 54 15.30 17.94 -1.86
C LEU A 54 15.65 18.76 -0.60
N PRO A 55 14.66 18.96 0.29
CA PRO A 55 14.92 19.58 1.57
C PRO A 55 16.02 18.78 2.32
N GLY A 56 17.15 19.42 2.63
CA GLY A 56 18.24 18.78 3.36
C GLY A 56 19.58 18.67 2.62
N GLY A 57 19.65 18.94 1.30
CA GLY A 57 20.91 18.93 0.54
C GLY A 57 21.60 17.56 0.46
N ALA A 58 20.85 16.46 0.63
CA ALA A 58 21.39 15.11 0.61
C ALA A 58 21.86 14.73 -0.81
N THR A 59 23.13 14.37 -0.96
CA THR A 59 23.64 13.72 -2.15
C THR A 59 23.08 12.31 -2.21
N LEU A 60 22.15 12.07 -3.14
CA LEU A 60 21.63 10.71 -3.35
C LEU A 60 22.69 9.89 -4.09
N ASP A 61 23.19 8.85 -3.47
CA ASP A 61 23.99 7.85 -4.15
C ASP A 61 23.11 7.02 -5.13
N PRO A 62 23.70 6.42 -6.17
CA PRO A 62 22.94 5.70 -7.19
C PRO A 62 22.10 4.54 -6.63
N GLU A 63 22.52 3.90 -5.54
CA GLU A 63 21.80 2.81 -4.89
C GLU A 63 20.54 3.31 -4.19
N SER A 64 20.62 4.44 -3.46
CA SER A 64 19.46 5.04 -2.82
C SER A 64 18.43 5.56 -3.84
N VAL A 65 18.89 6.05 -5.00
CA VAL A 65 17.99 6.39 -6.13
C VAL A 65 17.24 5.15 -6.62
N ALA A 66 17.96 4.06 -6.92
CA ALA A 66 17.35 2.83 -7.39
C ALA A 66 16.34 2.26 -6.34
N SER A 67 16.75 2.22 -5.07
CA SER A 67 15.89 1.78 -3.96
C SER A 67 14.63 2.63 -3.85
N SER A 68 14.74 3.95 -3.92
CA SER A 68 13.62 4.89 -3.87
C SER A 68 12.64 4.68 -5.05
N VAL A 69 13.16 4.43 -6.24
CA VAL A 69 12.33 4.16 -7.43
C VAL A 69 11.61 2.82 -7.29
N TYR A 70 12.26 1.75 -6.83
CA TYR A 70 11.64 0.43 -6.74
C TYR A 70 10.62 0.33 -5.61
N THR A 71 10.74 1.18 -4.57
CA THR A 71 9.77 1.24 -3.46
C THR A 71 8.63 2.23 -3.68
N LEU A 72 8.56 2.92 -4.82
CA LEU A 72 7.47 3.84 -5.18
C LEU A 72 6.08 3.20 -5.06
N ALA A 73 5.97 1.89 -5.37
CA ALA A 73 4.72 1.17 -5.20
C ALA A 73 4.23 1.17 -3.75
N VAL A 74 5.15 1.15 -2.78
CA VAL A 74 4.82 1.22 -1.35
C VAL A 74 4.55 2.65 -0.92
N ALA A 75 5.28 3.64 -1.45
CA ALA A 75 5.13 5.04 -1.08
C ALA A 75 3.86 5.69 -1.63
N LEU A 76 3.45 5.35 -2.85
CA LEU A 76 2.34 6.00 -3.57
C LEU A 76 1.27 5.02 -4.08
N GLY A 77 1.65 3.76 -4.35
CA GLY A 77 0.76 2.77 -4.96
C GLY A 77 -0.10 1.98 -3.97
N TYR A 78 0.19 2.03 -2.68
CA TYR A 78 -0.53 1.25 -1.65
C TYR A 78 -2.05 1.50 -1.58
N ILE A 79 -2.52 2.61 -2.15
CA ILE A 79 -3.95 2.91 -2.25
C ILE A 79 -4.71 1.85 -3.07
N PHE A 80 -4.11 1.29 -4.12
CA PHE A 80 -4.77 0.32 -5.00
C PHE A 80 -5.11 -0.98 -4.28
N PRO A 81 -4.15 -1.68 -3.60
CA PRO A 81 -4.50 -2.84 -2.80
C PRO A 81 -5.42 -2.50 -1.61
N ALA A 82 -5.31 -1.31 -0.99
CA ALA A 82 -6.23 -0.88 0.04
C ALA A 82 -7.66 -0.71 -0.49
N VAL A 83 -7.83 -0.11 -1.68
CA VAL A 83 -9.13 0.00 -2.35
C VAL A 83 -9.66 -1.39 -2.71
N LEU A 84 -8.83 -2.31 -3.22
CA LEU A 84 -9.24 -3.68 -3.49
C LEU A 84 -9.81 -4.33 -2.22
N GLY A 85 -9.12 -4.21 -1.09
CA GLY A 85 -9.59 -4.70 0.19
C GLY A 85 -10.93 -4.09 0.63
N ALA A 86 -11.06 -2.78 0.52
CA ALA A 86 -12.30 -2.08 0.86
C ALA A 86 -13.47 -2.51 -0.03
N LEU A 87 -13.23 -2.72 -1.32
CA LEU A 87 -14.25 -3.16 -2.29
C LEU A 87 -14.81 -4.55 -1.98
N VAL A 88 -14.02 -5.46 -1.45
CA VAL A 88 -14.48 -6.82 -1.05
C VAL A 88 -15.60 -6.76 -0.02
N VAL A 89 -15.63 -5.72 0.80
CA VAL A 89 -16.71 -5.51 1.79
C VAL A 89 -17.78 -4.57 1.26
N THR A 90 -17.39 -3.38 0.80
CA THR A 90 -18.33 -2.30 0.46
C THR A 90 -19.20 -2.60 -0.75
N SER A 91 -18.71 -3.43 -1.70
CA SER A 91 -19.49 -3.85 -2.86
C SER A 91 -20.77 -4.61 -2.47
N GLU A 92 -20.74 -5.40 -1.41
CA GLU A 92 -21.93 -6.11 -0.94
C GLU A 92 -23.00 -5.18 -0.37
N PHE A 93 -22.58 -4.12 0.31
CA PHE A 93 -23.52 -3.08 0.76
C PHE A 93 -24.07 -2.30 -0.43
N ARG A 94 -23.23 -1.93 -1.39
CA ARG A 94 -23.67 -1.21 -2.59
C ARG A 94 -24.67 -2.01 -3.43
N HIS A 95 -24.42 -3.31 -3.60
CA HIS A 95 -25.27 -4.19 -4.40
C HIS A 95 -26.37 -4.91 -3.58
N ARG A 96 -26.50 -4.57 -2.30
CA ARG A 96 -27.49 -5.17 -1.37
C ARG A 96 -27.38 -6.68 -1.26
N THR A 97 -26.17 -7.24 -1.45
CA THR A 97 -25.90 -8.69 -1.35
C THR A 97 -25.44 -9.11 0.05
N ILE A 98 -25.25 -8.15 0.96
CA ILE A 98 -24.85 -8.45 2.35
C ILE A 98 -25.92 -9.23 3.10
N THR A 99 -27.21 -8.90 2.91
CA THR A 99 -28.33 -9.59 3.58
C THR A 99 -28.39 -11.08 3.24
N PRO A 100 -28.44 -11.52 1.96
CA PRO A 100 -28.38 -12.94 1.64
C PRO A 100 -27.08 -13.62 2.10
N THR A 101 -25.93 -12.90 2.13
CA THR A 101 -24.69 -13.44 2.67
C THR A 101 -24.82 -13.77 4.16
N LEU A 102 -25.43 -12.88 4.97
CA LEU A 102 -25.63 -13.07 6.40
C LEU A 102 -26.74 -14.07 6.71
N LEU A 103 -27.72 -14.25 5.83
CA LEU A 103 -28.72 -15.30 5.95
C LEU A 103 -28.11 -16.70 5.71
N ALA A 104 -27.18 -16.80 4.75
CA ALA A 104 -26.48 -18.05 4.45
C ALA A 104 -25.43 -18.41 5.53
N GLU A 105 -24.76 -17.41 6.15
CA GLU A 105 -23.80 -17.59 7.24
C GLU A 105 -24.05 -16.55 8.35
N PRO A 106 -24.84 -16.91 9.37
CA PRO A 106 -25.21 -15.98 10.45
C PRO A 106 -24.04 -15.54 11.34
N ARG A 107 -22.93 -16.29 11.32
CA ARG A 107 -21.73 -15.97 12.10
C ARG A 107 -20.95 -14.84 11.44
N ARG A 108 -21.31 -13.60 11.75
CA ARG A 108 -20.76 -12.36 11.18
C ARG A 108 -19.22 -12.27 11.23
N SER A 109 -18.60 -12.81 12.31
CA SER A 109 -17.14 -12.90 12.41
C SER A 109 -16.54 -13.83 11.35
N LEU A 110 -17.22 -14.96 11.06
CA LEU A 110 -16.76 -15.90 10.04
C LEU A 110 -16.86 -15.30 8.64
N VAL A 111 -17.87 -14.49 8.36
CA VAL A 111 -17.99 -13.74 7.11
C VAL A 111 -16.84 -12.77 6.96
N LEU A 112 -16.53 -11.94 7.98
CA LEU A 112 -15.42 -10.99 7.96
C LEU A 112 -14.05 -11.68 7.80
N THR A 113 -13.79 -12.75 8.55
CA THR A 113 -12.53 -13.50 8.41
C THR A 113 -12.41 -14.19 7.06
N SER A 114 -13.51 -14.68 6.48
CA SER A 114 -13.51 -15.26 5.13
C SER A 114 -13.18 -14.20 4.07
N LYS A 115 -13.69 -12.98 4.20
CA LYS A 115 -13.35 -11.86 3.30
C LYS A 115 -11.88 -11.47 3.42
N LEU A 116 -11.37 -11.37 4.64
CA LEU A 116 -9.96 -11.06 4.91
C LEU A 116 -9.03 -12.09 4.26
N LEU A 117 -9.33 -13.39 4.41
CA LEU A 117 -8.53 -14.46 3.82
C LEU A 117 -8.70 -14.55 2.31
N ALA A 118 -9.90 -14.28 1.79
CA ALA A 118 -10.19 -14.35 0.37
C ALA A 118 -9.47 -13.26 -0.44
N VAL A 119 -9.21 -12.09 0.15
CA VAL A 119 -8.53 -11.00 -0.55
C VAL A 119 -7.03 -11.26 -0.74
N ILE A 120 -6.39 -12.06 0.13
CA ILE A 120 -4.93 -12.27 0.14
C ILE A 120 -4.38 -12.70 -1.23
N PRO A 121 -4.87 -13.77 -1.89
CA PRO A 121 -4.31 -14.19 -3.17
C PRO A 121 -4.43 -13.12 -4.27
N PHE A 122 -5.50 -12.34 -4.27
CA PHE A 122 -5.68 -11.23 -5.24
C PHE A 122 -4.81 -10.04 -4.89
N ALA A 123 -4.67 -9.74 -3.60
CA ALA A 123 -3.74 -8.71 -3.13
C ALA A 123 -2.29 -9.05 -3.53
N ILE A 124 -1.87 -10.31 -3.40
CA ILE A 124 -0.54 -10.77 -3.86
C ILE A 124 -0.38 -10.51 -5.37
N LEU A 125 -1.35 -10.89 -6.20
CA LEU A 125 -1.29 -10.69 -7.65
C LEU A 125 -1.22 -9.21 -8.02
N VAL A 126 -2.07 -8.37 -7.41
CA VAL A 126 -2.08 -6.92 -7.64
C VAL A 126 -0.78 -6.28 -7.15
N SER A 127 -0.26 -6.70 -6.01
CA SER A 127 1.01 -6.20 -5.45
C SER A 127 2.20 -6.59 -6.33
N ILE A 128 2.25 -7.83 -6.82
CA ILE A 128 3.28 -8.27 -7.78
C ILE A 128 3.19 -7.43 -9.06
N ALA A 129 2.00 -7.22 -9.60
CA ALA A 129 1.83 -6.39 -10.79
C ALA A 129 2.33 -4.96 -10.57
N SER A 130 2.05 -4.37 -9.41
CA SER A 130 2.54 -3.05 -9.01
C SER A 130 4.05 -2.97 -8.97
N VAL A 131 4.67 -3.88 -8.21
CA VAL A 131 6.13 -3.93 -8.04
C VAL A 131 6.83 -4.23 -9.36
N LEU A 132 6.27 -5.11 -10.21
CA LEU A 132 6.77 -5.31 -11.57
C LEU A 132 6.70 -4.03 -12.40
N GLY A 133 5.64 -3.23 -12.26
CA GLY A 133 5.53 -1.93 -12.92
C GLY A 133 6.66 -1.00 -12.52
N THR A 134 6.95 -0.87 -11.21
CA THR A 134 8.07 -0.01 -10.73
C THR A 134 9.42 -0.54 -11.17
N VAL A 135 9.65 -1.85 -11.10
CA VAL A 135 10.93 -2.45 -11.50
C VAL A 135 11.15 -2.32 -12.99
N VAL A 136 10.17 -2.64 -13.82
CA VAL A 136 10.29 -2.53 -15.30
C VAL A 136 10.47 -1.08 -15.73
N GLY A 137 9.66 -0.16 -15.18
CA GLY A 137 9.76 1.27 -15.51
C GLY A 137 11.06 1.88 -14.97
N GLY A 138 11.39 1.62 -13.72
CA GLY A 138 12.58 2.17 -13.06
C GLY A 138 13.88 1.62 -13.62
N ALA A 139 14.06 0.29 -13.59
CA ALA A 139 15.28 -0.34 -14.09
C ALA A 139 15.46 -0.13 -15.61
N GLY A 140 14.35 -0.16 -16.38
CA GLY A 140 14.41 0.15 -17.81
C GLY A 140 14.91 1.55 -18.06
N THR A 141 14.44 2.54 -17.33
CA THR A 141 14.87 3.95 -17.47
C THR A 141 16.31 4.13 -17.02
N LEU A 142 16.69 3.59 -15.85
CA LEU A 142 18.06 3.66 -15.34
C LEU A 142 19.05 3.06 -16.34
N ALA A 143 18.75 1.84 -16.87
CA ALA A 143 19.59 1.17 -17.86
C ALA A 143 19.70 1.97 -19.17
N LEU A 144 18.60 2.54 -19.67
CA LEU A 144 18.60 3.38 -20.87
C LEU A 144 19.42 4.66 -20.69
N MET A 145 19.49 5.18 -19.48
CA MET A 145 20.30 6.36 -19.12
C MET A 145 21.74 6.02 -18.75
N GLY A 146 22.12 4.72 -18.77
CA GLY A 146 23.49 4.26 -18.45
C GLY A 146 23.80 4.20 -16.95
N GLU A 147 22.77 4.21 -16.11
CA GLU A 147 22.93 4.11 -14.65
C GLU A 147 22.80 2.67 -14.16
N PRO A 148 23.46 2.28 -13.05
CA PRO A 148 23.36 0.94 -12.50
C PRO A 148 21.96 0.65 -11.95
N THR A 149 21.44 -0.56 -12.22
CA THR A 149 20.10 -0.97 -11.80
C THR A 149 20.06 -1.68 -10.46
N PHE A 150 21.14 -2.13 -9.93
CA PHE A 150 21.28 -2.89 -8.67
C PHE A 150 20.38 -4.14 -8.52
N LEU A 151 19.76 -4.64 -9.61
CA LEU A 151 18.88 -5.81 -9.55
C LEU A 151 19.61 -7.13 -9.23
N GLY A 152 20.95 -7.14 -9.32
CA GLY A 152 21.77 -8.26 -8.88
C GLY A 152 22.12 -8.25 -7.39
N ASP A 153 21.80 -7.19 -6.67
CA ASP A 153 22.07 -7.04 -5.25
C ASP A 153 21.01 -7.79 -4.42
N PRO A 154 21.40 -8.70 -3.51
CA PRO A 154 20.48 -9.41 -2.65
C PRO A 154 19.61 -8.51 -1.76
N ASP A 155 20.14 -7.39 -1.28
CA ASP A 155 19.41 -6.45 -0.42
C ASP A 155 18.35 -5.69 -1.25
N MET A 156 18.66 -5.32 -2.49
CA MET A 156 17.70 -4.73 -3.41
C MET A 156 16.56 -5.71 -3.75
N VAL A 157 16.89 -6.97 -4.04
CA VAL A 157 15.89 -8.02 -4.31
C VAL A 157 15.00 -8.26 -3.09
N ARG A 158 15.58 -8.24 -1.89
CA ARG A 158 14.83 -8.33 -0.64
C ARG A 158 13.87 -7.14 -0.48
N THR A 159 14.31 -5.92 -0.70
CA THR A 159 13.50 -4.69 -0.65
C THR A 159 12.32 -4.77 -1.63
N ILE A 160 12.56 -5.22 -2.85
CA ILE A 160 11.53 -5.45 -3.86
C ILE A 160 10.51 -6.51 -3.37
N GLY A 161 11.00 -7.62 -2.83
CA GLY A 161 10.14 -8.69 -2.29
C GLY A 161 9.30 -8.23 -1.09
N MET A 162 9.91 -7.48 -0.16
CA MET A 162 9.23 -6.94 1.01
C MET A 162 8.20 -5.85 0.65
N SER A 163 8.39 -5.15 -0.47
CA SER A 163 7.39 -4.23 -1.01
C SER A 163 6.08 -4.94 -1.35
N VAL A 164 6.14 -6.17 -1.88
CA VAL A 164 4.93 -7.00 -2.12
C VAL A 164 4.22 -7.28 -0.79
N VAL A 165 4.97 -7.63 0.25
CA VAL A 165 4.41 -7.91 1.59
C VAL A 165 3.70 -6.67 2.15
N ALA A 166 4.34 -5.50 2.07
CA ALA A 166 3.76 -4.23 2.50
C ALA A 166 2.42 -3.93 1.82
N LEU A 167 2.37 -4.11 0.50
CA LEU A 167 1.15 -3.89 -0.28
C LEU A 167 0.03 -4.88 0.04
N VAL A 168 0.36 -6.15 0.32
CA VAL A 168 -0.62 -7.14 0.79
C VAL A 168 -1.20 -6.73 2.15
N LEU A 169 -0.37 -6.27 3.07
CA LEU A 169 -0.84 -5.75 4.37
C LEU A 169 -1.78 -4.55 4.20
N TRP A 170 -1.52 -3.68 3.25
CA TRP A 170 -2.42 -2.58 2.92
C TRP A 170 -3.78 -3.04 2.39
N ALA A 171 -3.84 -4.15 1.65
CA ALA A 171 -5.13 -4.73 1.27
C ALA A 171 -5.92 -5.22 2.50
N LEU A 172 -5.25 -5.79 3.51
CA LEU A 172 -5.90 -6.19 4.76
C LEU A 172 -6.42 -4.99 5.56
N VAL A 173 -5.65 -3.89 5.62
CA VAL A 173 -6.11 -2.61 6.18
C VAL A 173 -7.33 -2.11 5.43
N GLY A 174 -7.34 -2.21 4.10
CA GLY A 174 -8.46 -1.87 3.24
C GLY A 174 -9.75 -2.66 3.55
N VAL A 175 -9.65 -3.96 3.81
CA VAL A 175 -10.80 -4.77 4.27
C VAL A 175 -11.37 -4.21 5.57
N GLY A 176 -10.49 -3.82 6.51
CA GLY A 176 -10.88 -3.17 7.75
C GLY A 176 -11.63 -1.85 7.52
N PHE A 177 -11.12 -0.99 6.65
CA PHE A 177 -11.80 0.25 6.24
C PHE A 177 -13.18 -0.01 5.65
N GLY A 178 -13.29 -0.98 4.74
CA GLY A 178 -14.57 -1.38 4.16
C GLY A 178 -15.56 -1.95 5.18
N ALA A 179 -15.07 -2.57 6.25
CA ALA A 179 -15.91 -3.05 7.34
C ALA A 179 -16.48 -1.91 8.22
N VAL A 180 -15.74 -0.82 8.36
CA VAL A 180 -16.16 0.38 9.11
C VAL A 180 -17.05 1.28 8.25
N LEU A 181 -16.63 1.55 7.01
CA LEU A 181 -17.30 2.46 6.07
C LEU A 181 -18.03 1.67 4.99
N THR A 182 -19.33 1.44 5.18
CA THR A 182 -20.14 0.63 4.25
C THR A 182 -20.43 1.32 2.91
N ASN A 183 -20.35 2.65 2.88
CA ASN A 183 -20.48 3.40 1.63
C ASN A 183 -19.18 3.32 0.83
N GLN A 184 -19.24 2.68 -0.34
CA GLN A 184 -18.08 2.43 -1.20
C GLN A 184 -17.35 3.72 -1.58
N VAL A 185 -18.08 4.77 -1.97
CA VAL A 185 -17.48 6.05 -2.38
C VAL A 185 -16.80 6.71 -1.18
N ALA A 186 -17.48 6.74 -0.03
CA ALA A 186 -16.90 7.30 1.19
C ALA A 186 -15.63 6.55 1.63
N ALA A 187 -15.63 5.21 1.58
CA ALA A 187 -14.46 4.41 1.93
C ALA A 187 -13.25 4.73 1.03
N ILE A 188 -13.45 4.82 -0.28
CA ILE A 188 -12.39 5.15 -1.24
C ILE A 188 -11.90 6.59 -1.03
N VAL A 189 -12.81 7.57 -0.89
CA VAL A 189 -12.44 8.97 -0.69
C VAL A 189 -11.68 9.17 0.62
N VAL A 190 -12.15 8.57 1.73
CA VAL A 190 -11.47 8.67 3.03
C VAL A 190 -10.08 8.04 2.95
N LEU A 191 -9.93 6.85 2.33
CA LEU A 191 -8.63 6.24 2.10
C LEU A 191 -7.71 7.17 1.30
N LEU A 192 -8.17 7.71 0.17
CA LEU A 192 -7.39 8.61 -0.68
C LEU A 192 -6.97 9.88 0.07
N VAL A 193 -7.92 10.56 0.70
CA VAL A 193 -7.63 11.81 1.41
C VAL A 193 -6.69 11.57 2.58
N PHE A 194 -6.92 10.51 3.35
CA PHE A 194 -6.05 10.19 4.48
C PHE A 194 -4.63 9.87 4.01
N THR A 195 -4.48 8.96 3.06
CA THR A 195 -3.16 8.43 2.67
C THR A 195 -2.36 9.39 1.81
N GLN A 196 -3.00 10.19 0.96
CA GLN A 196 -2.29 11.07 0.02
C GLN A 196 -2.12 12.51 0.54
N PHE A 197 -2.95 12.94 1.51
CA PHE A 197 -2.89 14.30 2.03
C PHE A 197 -2.68 14.35 3.53
N VAL A 198 -3.53 13.68 4.32
CA VAL A 198 -3.48 13.80 5.78
C VAL A 198 -2.19 13.18 6.34
N GLU A 199 -1.87 11.99 5.92
CA GLU A 199 -0.68 11.28 6.43
C GLU A 199 0.64 11.99 6.08
N PRO A 200 0.92 12.40 4.82
CA PRO A 200 2.14 13.16 4.51
C PRO A 200 2.25 14.46 5.30
N LEU A 201 1.14 15.20 5.47
CA LEU A 201 1.14 16.41 6.29
C LEU A 201 1.43 16.10 7.77
N LEU A 202 0.82 15.04 8.30
CA LEU A 202 1.09 14.62 9.68
C LEU A 202 2.54 14.20 9.88
N ARG A 203 3.16 13.50 8.92
CA ARG A 203 4.57 13.13 8.99
C ARG A 203 5.46 14.37 9.07
N ILE A 204 5.25 15.35 8.19
CA ILE A 204 6.02 16.59 8.19
C ILE A 204 5.82 17.35 9.51
N LEU A 205 4.58 17.47 9.99
CA LEU A 205 4.28 18.17 11.24
C LEU A 205 4.90 17.48 12.47
N LEU A 206 4.77 16.16 12.56
CA LEU A 206 5.30 15.39 13.68
C LEU A 206 6.83 15.34 13.68
N ALA A 207 7.46 15.41 12.51
CA ALA A 207 8.92 15.48 12.38
C ALA A 207 9.52 16.83 12.85
N GLN A 208 8.71 17.90 13.00
CA GLN A 208 9.18 19.21 13.48
C GLN A 208 9.45 19.24 14.98
N PHE A 209 8.95 18.28 15.74
CA PHE A 209 9.03 18.25 17.19
C PHE A 209 9.66 16.94 17.67
N ASP A 210 10.78 16.98 18.37
CA ASP A 210 11.49 15.81 18.91
C ASP A 210 10.58 14.88 19.74
N ALA A 211 9.63 15.46 20.48
CA ALA A 211 8.69 14.71 21.32
C ALA A 211 7.69 13.86 20.50
N THR A 212 7.41 14.23 19.26
CA THR A 212 6.41 13.56 18.39
C THR A 212 7.01 12.82 17.20
N GLU A 213 8.31 12.97 16.96
CA GLU A 213 9.03 12.27 15.87
C GLU A 213 8.77 10.75 15.92
N THR A 214 8.86 10.16 17.11
CA THR A 214 8.61 8.73 17.30
C THR A 214 7.19 8.32 16.86
N LEU A 215 6.18 9.19 17.03
CA LEU A 215 4.80 8.91 16.63
C LEU A 215 4.65 8.83 15.10
N SER A 216 5.45 9.60 14.35
CA SER A 216 5.42 9.60 12.88
C SER A 216 5.74 8.21 12.30
N LYS A 217 6.60 7.44 12.97
CA LYS A 217 7.03 6.08 12.57
C LYS A 217 5.88 5.06 12.63
N PHE A 218 4.86 5.31 13.46
CA PHE A 218 3.70 4.43 13.62
C PHE A 218 2.54 4.77 12.67
N LEU A 219 2.64 5.81 11.87
CA LEU A 219 1.66 6.09 10.83
C LEU A 219 1.62 4.95 9.80
N PRO A 220 0.44 4.60 9.25
CA PRO A 220 0.29 3.39 8.46
C PRO A 220 1.15 3.38 7.20
N GLY A 221 1.35 4.51 6.52
CA GLY A 221 2.23 4.59 5.37
C GLY A 221 3.71 4.46 5.77
N ALA A 222 4.14 5.11 6.89
CA ALA A 222 5.49 4.94 7.43
C ALA A 222 5.77 3.48 7.81
N ALA A 223 4.78 2.81 8.41
CA ALA A 223 4.87 1.38 8.71
C ALA A 223 5.00 0.53 7.44
N GLY A 224 4.29 0.88 6.35
CA GLY A 224 4.42 0.22 5.06
C GLY A 224 5.82 0.36 4.45
N GLU A 225 6.38 1.57 4.48
CA GLU A 225 7.74 1.84 4.03
C GLU A 225 8.77 1.10 4.90
N ALA A 226 8.56 1.01 6.22
CA ALA A 226 9.38 0.23 7.13
C ALA A 226 9.39 -1.26 6.76
N VAL A 227 8.25 -1.83 6.34
CA VAL A 227 8.21 -3.22 5.84
C VAL A 227 9.07 -3.39 4.60
N ALA A 228 9.02 -2.46 3.65
CA ALA A 228 9.85 -2.50 2.45
C ALA A 228 11.34 -2.28 2.74
N GLY A 229 11.66 -1.57 3.83
CA GLY A 229 13.03 -1.26 4.24
C GLY A 229 13.63 -0.05 3.54
N SER A 230 12.83 0.72 2.80
CA SER A 230 13.25 1.95 2.12
C SER A 230 12.11 2.96 2.08
N SER A 231 12.46 4.25 2.12
CA SER A 231 11.52 5.37 2.12
C SER A 231 12.16 6.61 1.52
N LEU A 232 11.38 7.34 0.72
CA LEU A 232 11.76 8.65 0.22
C LEU A 232 12.00 9.67 1.34
N TYR A 233 11.28 9.55 2.47
CA TYR A 233 11.46 10.43 3.62
C TYR A 233 12.77 10.16 4.36
N VAL A 234 13.21 8.90 4.42
CA VAL A 234 14.50 8.52 5.03
C VAL A 234 15.66 8.95 4.14
N SER A 235 15.58 8.72 2.84
CA SER A 235 16.61 9.15 1.89
C SER A 235 16.80 10.67 1.86
N SER A 236 15.76 11.43 2.24
CA SER A 236 15.83 12.89 2.41
C SER A 236 16.20 13.34 3.84
N GLY A 237 16.47 12.43 4.76
CA GLY A 237 16.83 12.74 6.15
C GLY A 237 15.69 13.28 7.02
N LEU A 238 14.45 13.14 6.56
CA LEU A 238 13.26 13.70 7.24
C LEU A 238 12.62 12.76 8.25
N ALA A 239 12.96 11.47 8.25
CA ALA A 239 12.38 10.50 9.19
C ALA A 239 13.25 9.24 9.30
N ASP A 240 13.16 8.57 10.46
CA ASP A 240 13.63 7.21 10.65
C ASP A 240 12.50 6.19 10.47
N LEU A 241 12.84 4.97 10.08
CA LEU A 241 11.89 3.88 9.96
C LEU A 241 11.89 2.98 11.20
N LEU A 242 10.75 2.34 11.42
CA LEU A 242 10.67 1.14 12.26
C LEU A 242 11.45 -0.01 11.60
N THR A 243 11.76 -1.04 12.37
CA THR A 243 12.24 -2.31 11.78
C THR A 243 11.11 -2.97 10.97
N ALA A 244 11.46 -3.75 9.95
CA ALA A 244 10.47 -4.35 9.05
C ALA A 244 9.38 -5.15 9.79
N TRP A 245 9.75 -5.95 10.82
CA TRP A 245 8.79 -6.73 11.61
C TRP A 245 7.85 -5.84 12.46
N GLN A 246 8.34 -4.69 12.96
CA GLN A 246 7.50 -3.70 13.65
C GLN A 246 6.50 -3.07 12.70
N GLY A 247 6.91 -2.73 11.47
CA GLY A 247 6.02 -2.25 10.42
C GLY A 247 4.90 -3.25 10.10
N VAL A 248 5.23 -4.54 10.00
CA VAL A 248 4.23 -5.62 9.84
C VAL A 248 3.23 -5.62 10.98
N LEU A 249 3.70 -5.57 12.25
CA LEU A 249 2.81 -5.57 13.42
C LEU A 249 1.91 -4.34 13.46
N VAL A 250 2.43 -3.18 13.10
CA VAL A 250 1.65 -1.93 13.05
C VAL A 250 0.53 -2.04 12.02
N LEU A 251 0.82 -2.46 10.78
CA LEU A 251 -0.21 -2.61 9.74
C LEU A 251 -1.24 -3.69 10.08
N LEU A 252 -0.82 -4.83 10.65
CA LEU A 252 -1.74 -5.85 11.14
C LEU A 252 -2.59 -5.31 12.30
N GLY A 253 -2.01 -4.50 13.18
CA GLY A 253 -2.73 -3.80 14.25
C GLY A 253 -3.83 -2.90 13.70
N TYR A 254 -3.53 -2.07 12.69
CA TYR A 254 -4.54 -1.24 12.01
C TYR A 254 -5.65 -2.09 11.38
N ALA A 255 -5.29 -3.14 10.65
CA ALA A 255 -6.27 -4.04 10.03
C ALA A 255 -7.18 -4.68 11.10
N LEU A 256 -6.60 -5.18 12.19
CA LEU A 256 -7.35 -5.82 13.28
C LEU A 256 -8.27 -4.83 13.99
N VAL A 257 -7.76 -3.66 14.37
CA VAL A 257 -8.55 -2.61 15.05
C VAL A 257 -9.74 -2.19 14.20
N LEU A 258 -9.52 -1.92 12.90
CA LEU A 258 -10.61 -1.56 11.98
C LEU A 258 -11.63 -2.69 11.80
N LEU A 259 -11.19 -3.95 11.71
CA LEU A 259 -12.09 -5.09 11.65
C LEU A 259 -12.93 -5.26 12.92
N VAL A 260 -12.33 -5.06 14.10
CA VAL A 260 -13.03 -5.10 15.37
C VAL A 260 -14.07 -3.98 15.45
N ILE A 261 -13.68 -2.74 15.08
CA ILE A 261 -14.61 -1.61 15.02
C ILE A 261 -15.77 -1.92 14.05
N GLY A 262 -15.46 -2.35 12.82
CA GLY A 262 -16.47 -2.70 11.82
C GLY A 262 -17.43 -3.80 12.31
N ARG A 263 -16.90 -4.82 12.99
CA ARG A 263 -17.73 -5.86 13.60
C ARG A 263 -18.67 -5.32 14.69
N LEU A 264 -18.18 -4.43 15.54
CA LEU A 264 -18.94 -3.91 16.68
C LEU A 264 -19.94 -2.82 16.28
N THR A 265 -19.67 -2.09 15.20
CA THR A 265 -20.51 -0.98 14.72
C THR A 265 -21.43 -1.42 13.59
N THR A 266 -20.84 -1.73 12.44
CA THR A 266 -21.56 -2.03 11.18
C THR A 266 -22.26 -3.38 11.21
N PHE A 267 -21.50 -4.42 11.54
CA PHE A 267 -22.01 -5.79 11.51
C PHE A 267 -22.81 -6.17 12.76
N ARG A 268 -22.94 -5.31 13.77
CA ARG A 268 -23.80 -5.52 14.94
C ARG A 268 -25.22 -5.02 14.72
N ARG A 269 -25.40 -4.02 13.86
CA ARG A 269 -26.73 -3.47 13.54
C ARG A 269 -27.54 -4.47 12.74
N ASP A 270 -28.87 -4.43 12.90
CA ASP A 270 -29.76 -5.16 12.00
C ASP A 270 -29.67 -4.51 10.62
N ILE A 271 -29.21 -5.32 9.65
CA ILE A 271 -29.06 -4.91 8.26
C ILE A 271 -30.37 -5.33 7.56
N GLY A 272 -31.40 -4.48 7.68
CA GLY A 272 -32.67 -4.61 7.00
C GLY A 272 -32.70 -3.80 5.70
#